data_d8a5785ffbdcb976ed8a84ec62148ba6
#
_entry.id   d8a5785ffbdcb976ed8a84ec62148ba6
#
_cell.length_a   1.000
_cell.length_b   1.000
_cell.length_c   1.000
_cell.angle_alpha   90.00
_cell.angle_beta   90.00
_cell.angle_gamma   90.00
#
_symmetry.space_group_name_H-M   'P 1'
#
loop_
_entity.id
_entity.type
_entity.pdbx_description
1 polymer ?
#
loop_
_entity_poly.entity_id
_entity_poly.type
_entity_poly.pdbx_seq_one_letter_code
_entity_poly.pdbx_strand_id
1 'polypeptide(L)'
;MADDSYKTIKQIAEGYYTEKRSRFISYAIPVRTVEEVKEQLEKYRKQYYDARHVCWAYMLGPERQTFRANDDGEPSSTAGKPILGQINSYELTDLLIVVVRYFGGIELGTSGLIVAYRTAAAEAISAAEIEERTVDEDITVVFEYPYLNGIMRIVKEDNPAIISQKFEMDCEMTLRIRKGEAERLKNRLLKVETAYLKE
;
A
#
# COMPACT_ATOMS: atom_id res chain seq x y z
N MET A 1 2.54 -13.87 8.80
CA MET A 1 1.32 -13.13 8.42
C MET A 1 0.47 -14.05 7.57
N ALA A 2 -0.85 -13.93 7.64
CA ALA A 2 -1.71 -14.63 6.69
C ALA A 2 -1.41 -14.08 5.27
N ASP A 3 -1.52 -14.94 4.27
CA ASP A 3 -1.14 -14.63 2.87
C ASP A 3 -1.99 -13.49 2.22
N ASP A 4 -3.01 -13.04 2.94
CA ASP A 4 -3.98 -12.01 2.55
C ASP A 4 -3.95 -10.75 3.43
N SER A 5 -2.88 -10.53 4.20
CA SER A 5 -2.69 -9.30 4.99
C SER A 5 -1.43 -8.56 4.57
N TYR A 6 -1.44 -7.24 4.72
CA TYR A 6 -0.33 -6.36 4.44
C TYR A 6 -0.29 -5.18 5.39
N LYS A 7 0.89 -4.58 5.55
CA LYS A 7 1.10 -3.41 6.39
C LYS A 7 1.25 -2.16 5.56
N THR A 8 0.60 -1.09 5.97
CA THR A 8 0.70 0.25 5.39
C THR A 8 0.69 1.31 6.49
N ILE A 9 0.68 2.57 6.10
CA ILE A 9 0.58 3.70 7.02
C ILE A 9 -0.78 4.40 6.86
N LYS A 10 -1.33 4.91 7.96
CA LYS A 10 -2.66 5.54 7.95
C LYS A 10 -2.65 6.95 7.37
N GLN A 11 -1.62 7.73 7.67
CA GLN A 11 -1.52 9.15 7.36
C GLN A 11 -0.09 9.56 7.07
N ILE A 12 0.09 10.77 6.53
CA ILE A 12 1.42 11.33 6.28
C ILE A 12 2.15 11.50 7.60
N ALA A 13 3.41 11.06 7.62
CA ALA A 13 4.32 11.26 8.73
C ALA A 13 5.61 11.92 8.26
N GLU A 14 6.22 12.69 9.13
CA GLU A 14 7.42 13.47 8.85
C GLU A 14 8.57 13.04 9.75
N GLY A 15 9.77 12.98 9.18
CA GLY A 15 11.01 12.71 9.88
C GLY A 15 12.06 13.75 9.56
N TYR A 16 13.10 13.80 10.37
CA TYR A 16 14.19 14.75 10.22
C TYR A 16 15.52 14.12 10.64
N TYR A 17 16.57 14.41 9.87
CA TYR A 17 17.93 13.98 10.18
C TYR A 17 18.95 15.02 9.72
N THR A 18 20.02 15.20 10.48
CA THR A 18 21.14 16.07 10.12
C THR A 18 22.45 15.33 10.21
N GLU A 19 23.33 15.61 9.27
CA GLU A 19 24.69 15.10 9.24
C GLU A 19 25.62 16.13 8.59
N LYS A 20 26.71 16.51 9.24
CA LYS A 20 27.69 17.47 8.73
C LYS A 20 27.05 18.73 8.11
N ARG A 21 26.11 19.35 8.82
CA ARG A 21 25.30 20.50 8.39
C ARG A 21 24.32 20.25 7.24
N SER A 22 24.36 19.10 6.57
CA SER A 22 23.29 18.70 5.64
C SER A 22 22.02 18.37 6.40
N ARG A 23 20.87 18.83 5.87
CA ARG A 23 19.54 18.58 6.44
C ARG A 23 18.76 17.66 5.53
N PHE A 24 18.15 16.65 6.14
CA PHE A 24 17.31 15.66 5.45
C PHE A 24 15.92 15.71 6.07
N ILE A 25 14.93 16.13 5.27
CA ILE A 25 13.52 16.19 5.67
C ILE A 25 12.83 15.06 4.96
N SER A 26 12.22 14.15 5.70
CA SER A 26 11.58 12.97 5.13
C SER A 26 10.08 12.96 5.36
N TYR A 27 9.36 12.40 4.40
CA TYR A 27 7.91 12.23 4.43
C TYR A 27 7.56 10.81 4.06
N ALA A 28 6.77 10.13 4.89
CA ALA A 28 6.11 8.89 4.55
C ALA A 28 4.66 9.21 4.20
N ILE A 29 4.23 8.88 2.97
CA ILE A 29 3.00 9.35 2.37
C ILE A 29 2.17 8.15 1.92
N PRO A 30 0.93 7.95 2.41
CA PRO A 30 0.05 6.90 1.90
C PRO A 30 -0.30 7.17 0.43
N VAL A 31 -0.06 6.20 -0.44
CA VAL A 31 -0.41 6.22 -1.86
C VAL A 31 -0.80 4.82 -2.30
N ARG A 32 -1.65 4.70 -3.31
CA ARG A 32 -2.10 3.39 -3.83
C ARG A 32 -1.79 3.19 -5.30
N THR A 33 -1.56 4.27 -6.04
CA THR A 33 -1.34 4.24 -7.49
C THR A 33 -0.10 5.01 -7.89
N VAL A 34 0.44 4.71 -9.06
CA VAL A 34 1.56 5.45 -9.65
C VAL A 34 1.18 6.91 -9.94
N GLU A 35 -0.07 7.16 -10.27
CA GLU A 35 -0.62 8.50 -10.50
C GLU A 35 -0.56 9.33 -9.21
N GLU A 36 -1.02 8.78 -8.08
CA GLU A 36 -0.90 9.44 -6.77
C GLU A 36 0.57 9.71 -6.40
N VAL A 37 1.48 8.78 -6.69
CA VAL A 37 2.93 9.00 -6.49
C VAL A 37 3.40 10.21 -7.27
N LYS A 38 3.05 10.33 -8.56
CA LYS A 38 3.43 11.46 -9.41
C LYS A 38 2.91 12.80 -8.88
N GLU A 39 1.65 12.83 -8.46
CA GLU A 39 1.02 14.02 -7.87
C GLU A 39 1.74 14.47 -6.59
N GLN A 40 2.05 13.54 -5.71
CA GLN A 40 2.79 13.85 -4.48
C GLN A 40 4.21 14.33 -4.77
N LEU A 41 4.92 13.70 -5.69
CA LEU A 41 6.26 14.12 -6.09
C LEU A 41 6.26 15.54 -6.69
N GLU A 42 5.29 15.87 -7.52
CA GLU A 42 5.14 17.22 -8.06
C GLU A 42 4.90 18.25 -6.95
N LYS A 43 4.04 17.92 -5.98
CA LYS A 43 3.77 18.76 -4.80
C LYS A 43 5.03 19.04 -3.99
N TYR A 44 5.80 18.01 -3.64
CA TYR A 44 7.01 18.17 -2.83
C TYR A 44 8.13 18.87 -3.60
N ARG A 45 8.29 18.65 -4.90
CA ARG A 45 9.24 19.39 -5.73
C ARG A 45 8.91 20.88 -5.82
N LYS A 46 7.63 21.24 -5.89
CA LYS A 46 7.19 22.64 -5.86
C LYS A 46 7.42 23.25 -4.47
N GLN A 47 7.10 22.55 -3.40
CA GLN A 47 7.29 23.01 -2.04
C GLN A 47 8.76 23.24 -1.69
N TYR A 48 9.64 22.34 -2.16
CA TYR A 48 11.08 22.36 -1.91
C TYR A 48 11.89 22.67 -3.18
N TYR A 49 11.43 23.66 -3.93
CA TYR A 49 12.02 24.05 -5.22
C TYR A 49 13.49 24.46 -5.12
N ASP A 50 13.94 24.92 -3.97
CA ASP A 50 15.30 25.34 -3.65
C ASP A 50 16.18 24.21 -3.08
N ALA A 51 15.62 23.03 -2.86
CA ALA A 51 16.38 21.88 -2.42
C ALA A 51 17.21 21.29 -3.56
N ARG A 52 18.42 20.85 -3.25
CA ARG A 52 19.34 20.29 -4.23
C ARG A 52 18.89 18.90 -4.71
N HIS A 53 18.32 18.09 -3.82
CA HIS A 53 17.86 16.74 -4.10
C HIS A 53 16.52 16.47 -3.41
N VAL A 54 15.62 15.86 -4.17
CA VAL A 54 14.33 15.32 -3.68
C VAL A 54 14.28 13.85 -4.08
N CYS A 55 14.93 13.02 -3.26
CA CYS A 55 15.06 11.59 -3.50
C CYS A 55 13.84 10.85 -2.99
N TRP A 56 13.51 9.71 -3.58
CA TRP A 56 12.30 9.00 -3.20
C TRP A 56 12.33 7.51 -3.54
N ALA A 57 11.46 6.77 -2.89
CA ALA A 57 11.10 5.40 -3.24
C ALA A 57 9.65 5.13 -2.89
N TYR A 58 9.01 4.24 -3.62
CA TYR A 58 7.66 3.76 -3.32
C TYR A 58 7.52 2.25 -3.46
N MET A 59 6.54 1.72 -2.78
CA MET A 59 6.09 0.34 -2.85
C MET A 59 4.56 0.34 -2.89
N LEU A 60 3.97 -0.39 -3.86
CA LEU A 60 2.53 -0.45 -4.08
C LEU A 60 2.03 -1.89 -4.14
N GLY A 61 0.78 -2.06 -3.72
CA GLY A 61 0.05 -3.31 -3.77
C GLY A 61 0.37 -4.26 -2.61
N PRO A 62 -0.59 -5.11 -2.23
CA PRO A 62 -0.43 -6.03 -1.11
C PRO A 62 0.69 -7.05 -1.32
N GLU A 63 0.98 -7.40 -2.57
CA GLU A 63 2.03 -8.35 -2.94
C GLU A 63 3.40 -7.70 -3.11
N ARG A 64 3.50 -6.36 -2.99
CA ARG A 64 4.74 -5.59 -3.03
C ARG A 64 5.56 -5.81 -4.31
N GLN A 65 4.90 -5.93 -5.45
CA GLN A 65 5.55 -6.18 -6.74
C GLN A 65 5.82 -4.91 -7.55
N THR A 66 5.12 -3.82 -7.25
CA THR A 66 5.27 -2.52 -7.92
C THR A 66 6.06 -1.58 -7.04
N PHE A 67 7.32 -1.33 -7.39
CA PHE A 67 8.20 -0.44 -6.64
C PHE A 67 9.15 0.31 -7.57
N ARG A 68 9.63 1.45 -7.10
CA ARG A 68 10.66 2.23 -7.78
C ARG A 68 11.41 3.11 -6.79
N ALA A 69 12.65 3.43 -7.12
CA ALA A 69 13.51 4.33 -6.35
C ALA A 69 14.20 5.34 -7.29
N ASN A 70 14.54 6.51 -6.76
CA ASN A 70 15.20 7.56 -7.52
C ASN A 70 16.18 8.36 -6.64
N ASP A 71 17.38 8.57 -7.14
CA ASP A 71 18.46 9.28 -6.45
C ASP A 71 18.44 10.81 -6.67
N ASP A 72 17.66 11.31 -7.60
CA ASP A 72 17.50 12.74 -7.95
C ASP A 72 18.82 13.52 -7.94
N GLY A 73 19.81 13.03 -8.71
CA GLY A 73 21.11 13.67 -8.87
C GLY A 73 22.16 13.35 -7.77
N GLU A 74 21.80 12.62 -6.72
CA GLU A 74 22.80 12.03 -5.83
C GLU A 74 23.57 10.91 -6.55
N PRO A 75 24.75 10.54 -6.08
CA PRO A 75 25.48 9.40 -6.66
C PRO A 75 24.64 8.13 -6.69
N SER A 76 24.78 7.35 -7.73
CA SER A 76 23.96 6.14 -7.97
C SER A 76 23.87 5.24 -6.75
N SER A 77 22.63 4.84 -6.40
CA SER A 77 22.30 3.93 -5.30
C SER A 77 22.64 4.44 -3.89
N THR A 78 22.84 5.76 -3.72
CA THR A 78 23.17 6.35 -2.41
C THR A 78 21.96 6.94 -1.69
N ALA A 79 20.83 7.11 -2.37
CA ALA A 79 19.63 7.75 -1.83
C ALA A 79 18.38 6.88 -2.01
N GLY A 80 17.92 6.69 -3.23
CA GLY A 80 16.67 5.99 -3.52
C GLY A 80 16.68 4.53 -3.05
N LYS A 81 17.77 3.81 -3.26
CA LYS A 81 17.90 2.42 -2.83
C LYS A 81 17.93 2.26 -1.29
N PRO A 82 18.66 3.08 -0.52
CA PRO A 82 18.56 3.08 0.94
C PRO A 82 17.15 3.40 1.46
N ILE A 83 16.42 4.31 0.82
CA ILE A 83 15.03 4.61 1.16
C ILE A 83 14.15 3.37 0.93
N LEU A 84 14.23 2.75 -0.23
CA LEU A 84 13.51 1.52 -0.56
C LEU A 84 13.84 0.39 0.41
N GLY A 85 15.10 0.28 0.82
CA GLY A 85 15.57 -0.68 1.81
C GLY A 85 14.86 -0.54 3.16
N GLN A 86 14.52 0.68 3.58
CA GLN A 86 13.75 0.90 4.81
C GLN A 86 12.29 0.50 4.64
N ILE A 87 11.67 0.78 3.51
CA ILE A 87 10.32 0.28 3.20
C ILE A 87 10.29 -1.25 3.30
N ASN A 88 11.31 -1.92 2.75
CA ASN A 88 11.44 -3.38 2.81
C ASN A 88 11.68 -3.90 4.22
N SER A 89 12.52 -3.25 5.01
CA SER A 89 12.83 -3.66 6.40
C SER A 89 11.60 -3.67 7.30
N TYR A 90 10.67 -2.74 7.07
CA TYR A 90 9.42 -2.65 7.82
C TYR A 90 8.27 -3.42 7.16
N GLU A 91 8.53 -4.07 6.02
CA GLU A 91 7.53 -4.83 5.24
C GLU A 91 6.30 -4.01 4.88
N LEU A 92 6.49 -2.71 4.59
CA LEU A 92 5.41 -1.77 4.25
C LEU A 92 5.10 -1.80 2.76
N THR A 93 3.87 -1.46 2.44
CA THR A 93 3.40 -1.22 1.06
C THR A 93 2.37 -0.09 1.04
N ASP A 94 1.95 0.33 -0.15
CA ASP A 94 1.05 1.46 -0.37
C ASP A 94 1.55 2.75 0.29
N LEU A 95 2.84 3.03 0.08
CA LEU A 95 3.45 4.27 0.53
C LEU A 95 4.54 4.77 -0.43
N LEU A 96 4.74 6.07 -0.40
CA LEU A 96 5.86 6.79 -0.96
C LEU A 96 6.67 7.40 0.19
N ILE A 97 7.99 7.27 0.14
CA ILE A 97 8.88 8.04 1.01
C ILE A 97 9.67 9.02 0.15
N VAL A 98 9.59 10.29 0.53
CA VAL A 98 10.35 11.40 -0.06
C VAL A 98 11.35 11.89 0.96
N VAL A 99 12.60 12.06 0.55
CA VAL A 99 13.66 12.66 1.39
C VAL A 99 14.24 13.86 0.65
N VAL A 100 14.03 15.03 1.22
CA VAL A 100 14.54 16.32 0.72
C VAL A 100 15.86 16.61 1.41
N ARG A 101 16.90 16.89 0.62
CA ARG A 101 18.21 17.26 1.15
C ARG A 101 18.59 18.69 0.85
N TYR A 102 19.04 19.39 1.88
CA TYR A 102 19.75 20.64 1.79
C TYR A 102 21.23 20.45 2.14
N PHE A 103 22.12 20.71 1.18
CA PHE A 103 23.55 20.55 1.37
C PHE A 103 24.10 21.55 2.39
N GLY A 104 24.93 21.06 3.29
CA GLY A 104 25.50 21.86 4.38
C GLY A 104 26.93 22.36 4.15
N GLY A 105 27.43 22.24 2.92
CA GLY A 105 28.82 22.67 2.57
C GLY A 105 29.91 21.66 2.86
N ILE A 106 29.58 20.51 3.45
CA ILE A 106 30.51 19.41 3.76
C ILE A 106 30.04 18.14 3.05
N GLU A 107 30.91 17.52 2.28
CA GLU A 107 30.60 16.26 1.61
C GLU A 107 30.48 15.11 2.61
N LEU A 108 29.46 14.27 2.43
CA LEU A 108 29.24 13.11 3.27
C LEU A 108 29.96 11.86 2.73
N GLY A 109 30.29 11.84 1.45
CA GLY A 109 30.74 10.65 0.74
C GLY A 109 29.58 9.66 0.50
N THR A 110 29.84 8.63 -0.32
CA THR A 110 28.79 7.64 -0.70
C THR A 110 28.25 6.88 0.50
N SER A 111 29.13 6.42 1.39
CA SER A 111 28.75 5.69 2.60
C SER A 111 27.94 6.58 3.58
N GLY A 112 28.33 7.85 3.74
CA GLY A 112 27.63 8.80 4.58
C GLY A 112 26.23 9.15 4.03
N LEU A 113 26.09 9.27 2.69
CA LEU A 113 24.80 9.48 2.04
C LEU A 113 23.86 8.29 2.25
N ILE A 114 24.35 7.07 2.06
CA ILE A 114 23.55 5.86 2.28
C ILE A 114 22.98 5.83 3.71
N VAL A 115 23.82 6.09 4.71
CA VAL A 115 23.40 6.14 6.10
C VAL A 115 22.37 7.26 6.34
N ALA A 116 22.62 8.46 5.78
CA ALA A 116 21.76 9.62 5.98
C ALA A 116 20.36 9.40 5.38
N TYR A 117 20.25 8.95 4.15
CA TYR A 117 18.96 8.67 3.50
C TYR A 117 18.21 7.53 4.17
N ARG A 118 18.90 6.47 4.56
CA ARG A 118 18.34 5.37 5.32
C ARG A 118 17.78 5.84 6.66
N THR A 119 18.56 6.62 7.40
CA THR A 119 18.15 7.14 8.71
C THR A 119 16.96 8.09 8.60
N ALA A 120 16.99 9.02 7.64
CA ALA A 120 15.88 9.95 7.42
C ALA A 120 14.58 9.20 7.05
N ALA A 121 14.66 8.18 6.20
CA ALA A 121 13.51 7.34 5.88
C ALA A 121 12.97 6.59 7.10
N ALA A 122 13.87 6.03 7.93
CA ALA A 122 13.51 5.35 9.17
C ALA A 122 12.81 6.29 10.15
N GLU A 123 13.24 7.54 10.26
CA GLU A 123 12.61 8.57 11.12
C GLU A 123 11.15 8.85 10.69
N ALA A 124 10.90 9.00 9.39
CA ALA A 124 9.54 9.18 8.88
C ALA A 124 8.65 7.95 9.17
N ILE A 125 9.16 6.74 8.97
CA ILE A 125 8.43 5.50 9.28
C ILE A 125 8.14 5.40 10.77
N SER A 126 9.11 5.73 11.64
CA SER A 126 8.94 5.70 13.10
C SER A 126 7.88 6.67 13.60
N ALA A 127 7.69 7.79 12.90
CA ALA A 127 6.64 8.76 13.19
C ALA A 127 5.26 8.37 12.62
N ALA A 128 5.22 7.37 11.73
CA ALA A 128 3.99 6.93 11.09
C ALA A 128 3.19 5.98 11.98
N GLU A 129 1.88 6.04 11.85
CA GLU A 129 0.98 5.04 12.40
C GLU A 129 0.84 3.89 11.39
N ILE A 130 1.46 2.75 11.70
CA ILE A 130 1.38 1.54 10.88
C ILE A 130 0.07 0.82 11.19
N GLU A 131 -0.63 0.39 10.13
CA GLU A 131 -1.81 -0.46 10.25
C GLU A 131 -1.69 -1.71 9.37
N GLU A 132 -2.32 -2.77 9.82
CA GLU A 132 -2.49 -3.99 9.04
C GLU A 132 -3.84 -3.95 8.32
N ARG A 133 -3.86 -4.28 7.04
CA ARG A 133 -5.05 -4.40 6.20
C ARG A 133 -5.14 -5.80 5.59
N THR A 134 -6.34 -6.19 5.23
CA THR A 134 -6.58 -7.45 4.52
C THR A 134 -6.91 -7.20 3.07
N VAL A 135 -6.60 -8.19 2.24
CA VAL A 135 -7.05 -8.24 0.83
C VAL A 135 -8.41 -8.91 0.81
N ASP A 136 -9.41 -8.23 0.25
CA ASP A 136 -10.73 -8.76 0.05
C ASP A 136 -10.92 -9.24 -1.39
N GLU A 137 -11.86 -10.16 -1.58
CA GLU A 137 -12.28 -10.69 -2.88
C GLU A 137 -13.79 -10.54 -3.02
N ASP A 138 -14.22 -10.11 -4.20
CA ASP A 138 -15.64 -10.02 -4.55
C ASP A 138 -16.05 -11.29 -5.28
N ILE A 139 -17.13 -11.91 -4.80
CA ILE A 139 -17.71 -13.13 -5.34
C ILE A 139 -19.13 -12.82 -5.79
N THR A 140 -19.41 -12.99 -7.07
CA THR A 140 -20.76 -12.86 -7.61
C THR A 140 -21.40 -14.23 -7.80
N VAL A 141 -22.47 -14.49 -7.07
CA VAL A 141 -23.25 -15.72 -7.18
C VAL A 141 -24.59 -15.44 -7.86
N VAL A 142 -24.97 -16.30 -8.79
CA VAL A 142 -26.27 -16.29 -9.49
C VAL A 142 -27.03 -17.56 -9.12
N PHE A 143 -28.31 -17.45 -8.84
CA PHE A 143 -29.16 -18.55 -8.41
C PHE A 143 -30.64 -18.27 -8.68
N GLU A 144 -31.46 -19.29 -8.75
CA GLU A 144 -32.89 -19.12 -8.90
C GLU A 144 -33.56 -18.72 -7.57
N TYR A 145 -34.59 -17.88 -7.64
CA TYR A 145 -35.30 -17.32 -6.47
C TYR A 145 -35.73 -18.35 -5.40
N PRO A 146 -36.24 -19.57 -5.73
CA PRO A 146 -36.59 -20.57 -4.73
C PRO A 146 -35.46 -20.98 -3.78
N TYR A 147 -34.20 -20.77 -4.20
CA TYR A 147 -33.02 -21.14 -3.42
C TYR A 147 -32.43 -19.98 -2.58
N LEU A 148 -33.11 -18.81 -2.60
CA LEU A 148 -32.68 -17.61 -1.86
C LEU A 148 -32.39 -17.89 -0.38
N ASN A 149 -33.26 -18.65 0.30
CA ASN A 149 -33.09 -18.98 1.72
C ASN A 149 -31.79 -19.76 2.00
N GLY A 150 -31.40 -20.66 1.10
CA GLY A 150 -30.13 -21.40 1.19
C GLY A 150 -28.92 -20.48 1.08
N ILE A 151 -28.95 -19.55 0.12
CA ILE A 151 -27.90 -18.53 -0.05
C ILE A 151 -27.84 -17.60 1.16
N MET A 152 -28.99 -17.07 1.62
CA MET A 152 -29.03 -16.14 2.76
C MET A 152 -28.58 -16.79 4.06
N ARG A 153 -28.80 -18.08 4.26
CA ARG A 153 -28.26 -18.83 5.38
C ARG A 153 -26.72 -18.81 5.39
N ILE A 154 -26.09 -19.09 4.23
CA ILE A 154 -24.64 -19.07 4.06
C ILE A 154 -24.11 -17.67 4.32
N VAL A 155 -24.73 -16.63 3.75
CA VAL A 155 -24.39 -15.22 3.95
C VAL A 155 -24.45 -14.84 5.43
N LYS A 156 -25.46 -15.29 6.16
CA LYS A 156 -25.60 -15.04 7.59
C LYS A 156 -24.50 -15.73 8.42
N GLU A 157 -24.15 -16.97 8.07
CA GLU A 157 -23.15 -17.77 8.80
C GLU A 157 -21.71 -17.30 8.52
N ASP A 158 -21.35 -16.99 7.27
CA ASP A 158 -20.00 -16.58 6.87
C ASP A 158 -19.81 -15.07 6.93
N ASN A 159 -20.91 -14.31 7.04
CA ASN A 159 -20.94 -12.86 7.23
C ASN A 159 -20.10 -12.03 6.24
N PRO A 160 -20.13 -12.31 4.90
CA PRO A 160 -19.52 -11.44 3.92
C PRO A 160 -20.27 -10.10 3.84
N ALA A 161 -19.60 -9.05 3.38
CA ALA A 161 -20.27 -7.80 3.04
C ALA A 161 -21.07 -7.96 1.74
N ILE A 162 -22.35 -7.56 1.75
CA ILE A 162 -23.17 -7.55 0.55
C ILE A 162 -22.89 -6.25 -0.21
N ILE A 163 -22.27 -6.35 -1.37
CA ILE A 163 -21.93 -5.20 -2.22
C ILE A 163 -23.10 -4.82 -3.12
N SER A 164 -23.76 -5.83 -3.71
CA SER A 164 -24.95 -5.64 -4.52
C SER A 164 -25.83 -6.87 -4.46
N GLN A 165 -27.13 -6.65 -4.69
CA GLN A 165 -28.10 -7.73 -4.76
C GLN A 165 -29.21 -7.37 -5.74
N LYS A 166 -29.66 -8.34 -6.50
CA LYS A 166 -30.76 -8.24 -7.45
C LYS A 166 -31.62 -9.50 -7.31
N PHE A 167 -32.90 -9.33 -7.03
CA PHE A 167 -33.84 -10.43 -6.86
C PHE A 167 -34.91 -10.35 -7.95
N GLU A 168 -34.71 -11.16 -8.98
CA GLU A 168 -35.63 -11.40 -10.08
C GLU A 168 -35.87 -12.90 -10.21
N MET A 169 -36.29 -13.40 -11.36
CA MET A 169 -36.36 -14.85 -11.61
C MET A 169 -35.00 -15.49 -11.43
N ASP A 170 -33.97 -14.85 -11.98
CA ASP A 170 -32.58 -15.14 -11.68
C ASP A 170 -32.06 -14.08 -10.68
N CYS A 171 -31.67 -14.52 -9.52
CA CYS A 171 -31.10 -13.67 -8.48
C CYS A 171 -29.60 -13.56 -8.66
N GLU A 172 -29.05 -12.35 -8.45
CA GLU A 172 -27.61 -12.10 -8.47
C GLU A 172 -27.20 -11.39 -7.18
N MET A 173 -26.13 -11.85 -6.57
CA MET A 173 -25.59 -11.25 -5.35
C MET A 173 -24.08 -11.18 -5.42
N THR A 174 -23.51 -9.98 -5.20
CA THR A 174 -22.06 -9.81 -5.08
C THR A 174 -21.68 -9.66 -3.60
N LEU A 175 -20.83 -10.54 -3.15
CA LEU A 175 -20.38 -10.68 -1.78
C LEU A 175 -18.89 -10.38 -1.70
N ARG A 176 -18.48 -9.53 -0.75
CA ARG A 176 -17.07 -9.25 -0.44
C ARG A 176 -16.67 -9.96 0.82
N ILE A 177 -15.58 -10.71 0.74
CA ILE A 177 -15.02 -11.43 1.87
C ILE A 177 -13.49 -11.38 1.80
N ARG A 178 -12.83 -11.56 2.94
CA ARG A 178 -11.40 -11.69 3.02
C ARG A 178 -10.90 -12.82 2.09
N LYS A 179 -9.86 -12.55 1.30
CA LYS A 179 -9.33 -13.47 0.27
C LYS A 179 -9.06 -14.88 0.82
N GLY A 180 -8.50 -14.99 2.03
CA GLY A 180 -8.23 -16.27 2.68
C GLY A 180 -9.48 -17.09 3.02
N GLU A 181 -10.66 -16.47 3.02
CA GLU A 181 -11.95 -17.14 3.27
C GLU A 181 -12.78 -17.35 2.00
N ALA A 182 -12.36 -16.73 0.88
CA ALA A 182 -13.11 -16.70 -0.37
C ALA A 182 -13.41 -18.11 -0.92
N GLU A 183 -12.41 -18.98 -0.96
CA GLU A 183 -12.59 -20.36 -1.47
C GLU A 183 -13.58 -21.18 -0.64
N ARG A 184 -13.57 -21.00 0.67
CA ARG A 184 -14.56 -21.66 1.54
C ARG A 184 -15.97 -21.18 1.22
N LEU A 185 -16.16 -19.88 1.07
CA LEU A 185 -17.47 -19.29 0.73
C LEU A 185 -17.94 -19.74 -0.64
N LYS A 186 -17.08 -19.69 -1.67
CA LYS A 186 -17.40 -20.19 -3.02
C LYS A 186 -17.88 -21.64 -2.99
N ASN A 187 -17.15 -22.52 -2.31
CA ASN A 187 -17.49 -23.93 -2.20
C ASN A 187 -18.84 -24.15 -1.48
N ARG A 188 -19.18 -23.32 -0.51
CA ARG A 188 -20.48 -23.39 0.17
C ARG A 188 -21.61 -22.92 -0.72
N LEU A 189 -21.43 -21.80 -1.42
CA LEU A 189 -22.44 -21.26 -2.35
C LEU A 189 -22.75 -22.24 -3.47
N LEU A 190 -21.72 -22.89 -4.05
CA LEU A 190 -21.87 -23.89 -5.12
C LEU A 190 -22.57 -25.20 -4.70
N LYS A 191 -22.76 -25.44 -3.40
CA LYS A 191 -23.58 -26.55 -2.90
C LYS A 191 -25.07 -26.27 -2.95
N VAL A 192 -25.46 -25.02 -3.11
CA VAL A 192 -26.86 -24.66 -3.30
C VAL A 192 -27.24 -25.01 -4.74
N GLU A 193 -28.35 -25.76 -4.88
CA GLU A 193 -28.85 -26.11 -6.19
C GLU A 193 -29.12 -24.90 -7.07
N THR A 194 -28.83 -24.98 -8.36
CA THR A 194 -28.85 -23.89 -9.35
C THR A 194 -27.82 -22.78 -9.20
N ALA A 195 -27.09 -22.70 -8.08
CA ALA A 195 -26.11 -21.65 -7.87
C ALA A 195 -24.85 -21.85 -8.74
N TYR A 196 -24.40 -20.77 -9.36
CA TYR A 196 -23.12 -20.69 -10.04
C TYR A 196 -22.42 -19.35 -9.81
N LEU A 197 -21.11 -19.34 -9.96
CA LEU A 197 -20.32 -18.12 -9.83
C LEU A 197 -20.19 -17.45 -11.21
N LYS A 198 -20.38 -16.13 -11.22
CA LYS A 198 -20.19 -15.30 -12.40
C LYS A 198 -18.74 -14.81 -12.41
N GLU A 199 -18.06 -14.98 -13.53
CA GLU A 199 -16.71 -14.45 -13.78
C GLU A 199 -16.71 -12.92 -13.96
#